data_ddc18443065456a63f2e32b95cac76ff
#
_entry.id   ddc18443065456a63f2e32b95cac76ff
#
_cell.length_a   1.000
_cell.length_b   1.000
_cell.length_c   1.000
_cell.angle_alpha   90.00
_cell.angle_beta   90.00
_cell.angle_gamma   90.00
#
_symmetry.space_group_name_H-M   'P 1'
#
loop_
_entity.id
_entity.type
_entity.pdbx_description
1 polymer ?
#
loop_
_entity_poly.entity_id
_entity_poly.type
_entity_poly.pdbx_seq_one_letter_code
_entity_poly.pdbx_strand_id
1 'polypeptide(L)'
;MREEPIAGRYERVEQIGSGGMGQVWRGYDNVLDREVAIKLIRPGLVHTPQQADELAKRFRREARITARIHHHGVPQVYDAVLDRSYDRLFLVMEFVRGTTLRACIDPGHPLPIAWAAAIAAQICTVLSHAHAVPVVHRDLKPDNVIVAADGTVKLLDFGIAAILRTDVTRLTATGSPIGTQHYMSPEQIQNTQITPQSDLYALGCVLHELLAGHRVFAGSGFDLWRQHVTEPPPPLRTLRPDVPEAIEKLVLDLLAKAPEDRPADAYTVYDRLLPFLPLPGSAPPAHDPARGAMPDPTLAYRRPNAPRRRPEPTPAVQPPDSVTPAADPAAILPTGVRDAIRAAVAQSDELLDDERFAQAAEVLEQVIGPASDALGAESPRVLTLRSRRAAILVLGGDFRRALPEFDALAAAYARTNGPASEDALECLRQAAHCRAELGQATTALHQFRQVLAHVRAASGDASPTALDLRRNIGMLLLSEGRTAEAASELRPLHDDLLVVYGEHHEETREVADVLARLRLTASG
;
A
#
# COMPACT_ATOMS: atom_id res chain seq x y z
N MET A 1 -26.45 20.64 1.22
CA MET A 1 -27.42 19.78 1.96
C MET A 1 -26.58 19.01 2.98
N ARG A 2 -26.93 18.99 4.26
CA ARG A 2 -26.25 18.08 5.22
C ARG A 2 -26.71 16.67 4.89
N GLU A 3 -25.78 15.75 4.70
CA GLU A 3 -26.13 14.33 4.52
C GLU A 3 -26.80 13.80 5.79
N GLU A 4 -27.77 12.90 5.61
CA GLU A 4 -28.42 12.26 6.76
C GLU A 4 -27.40 11.47 7.59
N PRO A 5 -27.45 11.59 8.94
CA PRO A 5 -26.58 10.82 9.81
C PRO A 5 -26.74 9.31 9.57
N ILE A 6 -25.64 8.59 9.50
CA ILE A 6 -25.64 7.14 9.36
C ILE A 6 -26.34 6.54 10.58
N ALA A 7 -27.32 5.66 10.35
CA ALA A 7 -28.20 5.09 11.39
C ALA A 7 -28.87 6.14 12.28
N GLY A 8 -29.12 7.36 11.80
CA GLY A 8 -29.69 8.47 12.56
C GLY A 8 -28.82 8.99 13.71
N ARG A 9 -27.57 8.52 13.83
CA ARG A 9 -26.68 8.79 14.98
C ARG A 9 -25.32 9.35 14.60
N TYR A 10 -24.68 8.81 13.56
CA TYR A 10 -23.29 9.12 13.23
C TYR A 10 -23.20 10.09 12.07
N GLU A 11 -22.71 11.30 12.31
CA GLU A 11 -22.47 12.32 11.29
C GLU A 11 -21.06 12.13 10.69
N ARG A 12 -20.96 12.18 9.37
CA ARG A 12 -19.65 12.21 8.66
C ARG A 12 -19.16 13.64 8.61
N VAL A 13 -17.94 13.88 9.10
CA VAL A 13 -17.34 15.21 9.15
C VAL A 13 -16.28 15.40 8.07
N GLU A 14 -15.35 14.45 7.96
CA GLU A 14 -14.20 14.55 7.06
C GLU A 14 -13.71 13.16 6.66
N GLN A 15 -13.43 12.95 5.40
CA GLN A 15 -12.82 11.71 4.94
C GLN A 15 -11.33 11.73 5.27
N ILE A 16 -10.88 10.78 6.10
CA ILE A 16 -9.50 10.68 6.59
C ILE A 16 -8.71 9.56 5.93
N GLY A 17 -9.37 8.70 5.17
CA GLY A 17 -8.73 7.61 4.43
C GLY A 17 -9.65 6.99 3.40
N SER A 18 -9.06 6.53 2.31
CA SER A 18 -9.72 5.71 1.30
C SER A 18 -8.79 4.59 0.85
N GLY A 19 -9.35 3.45 0.48
CA GLY A 19 -8.58 2.31 -0.01
C GLY A 19 -9.46 1.27 -0.69
N GLY A 20 -8.86 0.22 -1.20
CA GLY A 20 -9.58 -0.87 -1.88
C GLY A 20 -10.69 -1.53 -1.05
N MET A 21 -10.71 -1.32 0.26
CA MET A 21 -11.67 -1.92 1.18
C MET A 21 -12.82 -0.98 1.58
N GLY A 22 -12.71 0.32 1.29
CA GLY A 22 -13.71 1.29 1.69
C GLY A 22 -13.14 2.65 2.04
N GLN A 23 -13.93 3.44 2.70
CA GLN A 23 -13.60 4.80 3.15
C GLN A 23 -13.57 4.85 4.67
N VAL A 24 -12.66 5.64 5.22
CA VAL A 24 -12.61 5.95 6.65
C VAL A 24 -12.89 7.43 6.84
N TRP A 25 -13.90 7.72 7.66
CA TRP A 25 -14.33 9.09 7.95
C TRP A 25 -14.05 9.43 9.41
N ARG A 26 -13.58 10.63 9.67
CA ARG A 26 -13.77 11.26 10.97
C ARG A 26 -15.23 11.66 11.06
N GLY A 27 -15.91 11.16 12.07
CA GLY A 27 -17.32 11.40 12.30
C GLY A 27 -17.59 11.86 13.72
N TYR A 28 -18.88 12.06 14.01
CA TYR A 28 -19.35 12.48 15.32
C TYR A 28 -20.54 11.63 15.76
N ASP A 29 -20.47 11.11 16.97
CA ASP A 29 -21.57 10.38 17.63
C ASP A 29 -22.47 11.40 18.32
N ASN A 30 -23.58 11.76 17.69
CA ASN A 30 -24.53 12.77 18.19
C ASN A 30 -25.25 12.37 19.49
N VAL A 31 -25.22 11.08 19.87
CA VAL A 31 -25.85 10.57 21.09
C VAL A 31 -24.88 10.67 22.28
N LEU A 32 -23.59 10.32 22.06
CA LEU A 32 -22.59 10.30 23.11
C LEU A 32 -21.65 11.53 23.09
N ASP A 33 -21.93 12.50 22.22
CA ASP A 33 -21.20 13.78 22.09
C ASP A 33 -19.68 13.58 21.98
N ARG A 34 -19.23 12.74 21.02
CA ARG A 34 -17.80 12.42 20.85
C ARG A 34 -17.42 12.18 19.40
N GLU A 35 -16.14 12.44 19.10
CA GLU A 35 -15.55 12.06 17.82
C GLU A 35 -15.39 10.54 17.70
N VAL A 36 -15.60 10.04 16.49
CA VAL A 36 -15.47 8.62 16.14
C VAL A 36 -14.79 8.48 14.78
N ALA A 37 -14.17 7.35 14.54
CA ALA A 37 -13.79 6.91 13.20
C ALA A 37 -14.88 5.98 12.64
N ILE A 38 -15.34 6.27 11.43
CA ILE A 38 -16.39 5.50 10.76
C ILE A 38 -15.77 4.86 9.52
N LYS A 39 -15.65 3.55 9.52
CA LYS A 39 -15.16 2.78 8.37
C LYS A 39 -16.34 2.23 7.59
N LEU A 40 -16.52 2.75 6.38
CA LEU A 40 -17.53 2.32 5.42
C LEU A 40 -16.94 1.28 4.48
N ILE A 41 -17.64 0.19 4.25
CA ILE A 41 -17.24 -0.81 3.25
C ILE A 41 -17.96 -0.49 1.95
N ARG A 42 -17.22 -0.54 0.83
CA ARG A 42 -17.78 -0.24 -0.50
C ARG A 42 -18.83 -1.29 -0.90
N PRO A 43 -20.05 -0.89 -1.28
CA PRO A 43 -21.07 -1.79 -1.82
C PRO A 43 -20.63 -2.48 -3.12
N GLY A 44 -19.80 -1.82 -3.94
CA GLY A 44 -19.37 -2.29 -5.26
C GLY A 44 -18.38 -3.48 -5.27
N LEU A 45 -17.94 -3.98 -4.11
CA LEU A 45 -17.14 -5.21 -4.02
C LEU A 45 -17.95 -6.49 -4.23
N VAL A 46 -19.26 -6.38 -4.43
CA VAL A 46 -20.19 -7.51 -4.42
C VAL A 46 -21.10 -7.42 -5.62
N HIS A 47 -21.04 -8.44 -6.47
CA HIS A 47 -21.84 -8.50 -7.70
C HIS A 47 -23.09 -9.40 -7.56
N THR A 48 -23.20 -10.17 -6.46
CA THR A 48 -24.36 -11.05 -6.21
C THR A 48 -24.84 -10.96 -4.76
N PRO A 49 -26.14 -11.19 -4.50
CA PRO A 49 -26.69 -11.21 -3.13
C PRO A 49 -26.01 -12.24 -2.21
N GLN A 50 -25.56 -13.37 -2.76
CA GLN A 50 -24.87 -14.41 -1.99
C GLN A 50 -23.49 -13.93 -1.53
N GLN A 51 -22.71 -13.27 -2.40
CA GLN A 51 -21.44 -12.66 -2.05
C GLN A 51 -21.59 -11.59 -0.99
N ALA A 52 -22.68 -10.79 -1.07
CA ALA A 52 -23.01 -9.79 -0.07
C ALA A 52 -23.24 -10.39 1.33
N ASP A 53 -24.03 -11.47 1.40
CA ASP A 53 -24.31 -12.15 2.67
C ASP A 53 -23.06 -12.79 3.29
N GLU A 54 -22.20 -13.40 2.45
CA GLU A 54 -20.91 -13.94 2.91
C GLU A 54 -19.98 -12.84 3.41
N LEU A 55 -19.86 -11.72 2.69
CA LEU A 55 -19.05 -10.57 3.10
C LEU A 55 -19.57 -10.01 4.43
N ALA A 56 -20.86 -9.83 4.56
CA ALA A 56 -21.48 -9.36 5.81
C ALA A 56 -21.24 -10.32 6.98
N LYS A 57 -21.34 -11.65 6.77
CA LYS A 57 -21.03 -12.66 7.80
C LYS A 57 -19.56 -12.60 8.22
N ARG A 58 -18.63 -12.50 7.26
CA ARG A 58 -17.20 -12.36 7.54
C ARG A 58 -16.91 -11.06 8.30
N PHE A 59 -17.45 -9.94 7.84
CA PHE A 59 -17.30 -8.65 8.50
C PHE A 59 -17.80 -8.66 9.95
N ARG A 60 -18.99 -9.26 10.20
CA ARG A 60 -19.52 -9.46 11.57
C ARG A 60 -18.55 -10.26 12.44
N ARG A 61 -18.02 -11.34 11.90
CA ARG A 61 -17.08 -12.20 12.63
C ARG A 61 -15.85 -11.41 13.05
N GLU A 62 -15.24 -10.65 12.14
CA GLU A 62 -14.02 -9.90 12.42
C GLU A 62 -14.26 -8.69 13.33
N ALA A 63 -15.36 -7.97 13.13
CA ALA A 63 -15.74 -6.90 14.06
C ALA A 63 -15.88 -7.45 15.49
N ARG A 64 -16.52 -8.63 15.66
CA ARG A 64 -16.63 -9.29 16.98
C ARG A 64 -15.28 -9.75 17.53
N ILE A 65 -14.38 -10.22 16.68
CA ILE A 65 -13.05 -10.66 17.07
C ILE A 65 -12.22 -9.46 17.49
N THR A 66 -12.19 -8.38 16.69
CA THR A 66 -11.48 -7.14 17.03
C THR A 66 -12.01 -6.52 18.32
N ALA A 67 -13.33 -6.54 18.53
CA ALA A 67 -13.94 -6.05 19.76
C ALA A 67 -13.56 -6.86 21.03
N ARG A 68 -13.01 -8.08 20.88
CA ARG A 68 -12.49 -8.89 22.00
C ARG A 68 -11.05 -8.55 22.39
N ILE A 69 -10.33 -7.80 21.55
CA ILE A 69 -8.97 -7.40 21.86
C ILE A 69 -9.02 -6.19 22.80
N HIS A 70 -8.96 -6.44 24.10
CA HIS A 70 -8.95 -5.39 25.12
C HIS A 70 -7.51 -4.93 25.38
N HIS A 71 -7.01 -3.99 24.61
CA HIS A 71 -5.67 -3.44 24.76
C HIS A 71 -5.67 -1.94 24.40
N HIS A 72 -4.96 -1.10 25.20
CA HIS A 72 -4.89 0.34 24.96
C HIS A 72 -4.27 0.71 23.60
N GLY A 73 -3.45 -0.16 23.02
CA GLY A 73 -2.87 0.00 21.68
C GLY A 73 -3.79 -0.45 20.53
N VAL A 74 -5.07 -0.78 20.79
CA VAL A 74 -6.07 -1.11 19.76
C VAL A 74 -7.21 -0.11 19.88
N PRO A 75 -7.67 0.52 18.77
CA PRO A 75 -8.85 1.37 18.81
C PRO A 75 -10.08 0.59 19.24
N GLN A 76 -10.83 1.14 20.21
CA GLN A 76 -12.05 0.50 20.71
C GLN A 76 -13.13 0.51 19.65
N VAL A 77 -13.75 -0.64 19.39
CA VAL A 77 -14.93 -0.74 18.55
C VAL A 77 -16.15 -0.33 19.39
N TYR A 78 -16.91 0.65 18.90
CA TYR A 78 -18.07 1.18 19.59
C TYR A 78 -19.38 0.65 19.04
N ASP A 79 -19.45 0.47 17.71
CA ASP A 79 -20.66 -0.01 17.04
C ASP A 79 -20.31 -0.67 15.70
N ALA A 80 -21.18 -1.57 15.27
CA ALA A 80 -21.09 -2.20 13.95
C ALA A 80 -22.49 -2.39 13.41
N VAL A 81 -22.88 -1.61 12.41
CA VAL A 81 -24.19 -1.71 11.79
C VAL A 81 -24.09 -2.54 10.51
N LEU A 82 -24.96 -3.50 10.45
CA LEU A 82 -25.01 -4.57 9.48
C LEU A 82 -26.43 -4.62 8.93
N ASP A 83 -26.77 -3.63 8.09
CA ASP A 83 -28.11 -3.58 7.52
C ASP A 83 -28.32 -4.78 6.58
N ARG A 84 -29.55 -5.35 6.65
CA ARG A 84 -29.96 -6.47 5.78
C ARG A 84 -30.11 -6.05 4.32
N SER A 85 -30.18 -4.76 4.04
CA SER A 85 -30.25 -4.20 2.68
C SER A 85 -28.90 -4.15 1.97
N TYR A 86 -27.81 -4.58 2.63
CA TYR A 86 -26.41 -4.60 2.11
C TYR A 86 -25.84 -3.25 1.64
N ASP A 87 -26.62 -2.20 1.64
CA ASP A 87 -26.21 -0.90 1.12
C ASP A 87 -25.24 -0.13 2.04
N ARG A 88 -25.15 -0.54 3.33
CA ARG A 88 -24.32 0.18 4.31
C ARG A 88 -23.77 -0.74 5.40
N LEU A 89 -22.64 -1.36 5.12
CA LEU A 89 -21.83 -2.01 6.16
C LEU A 89 -20.85 -0.97 6.72
N PHE A 90 -20.93 -0.65 8.03
CA PHE A 90 -19.98 0.26 8.66
C PHE A 90 -19.59 -0.18 10.06
N LEU A 91 -18.37 0.21 10.44
CA LEU A 91 -17.80 0.01 11.76
C LEU A 91 -17.51 1.38 12.37
N VAL A 92 -17.99 1.60 13.59
CA VAL A 92 -17.69 2.80 14.37
C VAL A 92 -16.68 2.46 15.44
N MET A 93 -15.60 3.20 15.50
CA MET A 93 -14.50 2.94 16.43
C MET A 93 -13.92 4.25 17.02
N GLU A 94 -13.02 4.10 17.96
CA GLU A 94 -12.26 5.20 18.54
C GLU A 94 -11.56 6.00 17.43
N PHE A 95 -11.78 7.32 17.43
CA PHE A 95 -10.98 8.21 16.60
C PHE A 95 -9.64 8.47 17.29
N VAL A 96 -8.56 7.98 16.71
CA VAL A 96 -7.21 8.12 17.26
C VAL A 96 -6.57 9.40 16.73
N ARG A 97 -6.36 10.37 17.63
CA ARG A 97 -5.60 11.59 17.30
C ARG A 97 -4.11 11.30 17.40
N GLY A 98 -3.38 11.44 16.32
CA GLY A 98 -1.94 11.17 16.28
C GLY A 98 -1.38 11.24 14.87
N THR A 99 -0.15 10.78 14.72
CA THR A 99 0.58 10.76 13.45
C THR A 99 0.82 9.31 13.02
N THR A 100 0.53 8.98 11.76
CA THR A 100 0.84 7.63 11.25
C THR A 100 2.34 7.41 11.15
N LEU A 101 2.81 6.20 11.37
CA LEU A 101 4.24 5.91 11.17
C LEU A 101 4.70 6.20 9.74
N ARG A 102 3.81 6.04 8.75
CA ARG A 102 4.11 6.39 7.37
C ARG A 102 4.52 7.86 7.22
N ALA A 103 3.83 8.77 7.90
CA ALA A 103 4.15 10.20 7.89
C ALA A 103 5.45 10.54 8.66
N CYS A 104 5.95 9.62 9.49
CA CYS A 104 7.16 9.81 10.31
C CYS A 104 8.42 9.24 9.67
N ILE A 105 8.30 8.43 8.62
CA ILE A 105 9.43 7.79 7.94
C ILE A 105 9.98 8.76 6.90
N ASP A 106 11.22 9.16 7.10
CA ASP A 106 11.98 10.03 6.19
C ASP A 106 13.31 9.34 5.83
N PRO A 107 13.60 9.11 4.55
CA PRO A 107 14.86 8.51 4.11
C PRO A 107 16.10 9.29 4.55
N GLY A 108 15.99 10.62 4.66
CA GLY A 108 17.09 11.48 5.10
C GLY A 108 17.30 11.47 6.63
N HIS A 109 16.30 11.08 7.40
CA HIS A 109 16.30 11.16 8.85
C HIS A 109 15.67 9.92 9.51
N PRO A 110 16.36 8.75 9.53
CA PRO A 110 15.87 7.55 10.20
C PRO A 110 15.58 7.81 11.69
N LEU A 111 14.62 7.09 12.28
CA LEU A 111 14.25 7.30 13.68
C LEU A 111 15.39 6.94 14.64
N PRO A 112 15.49 7.61 15.82
CA PRO A 112 16.39 7.18 16.89
C PRO A 112 16.14 5.72 17.24
N ILE A 113 17.20 5.00 17.56
CA ILE A 113 17.12 3.59 17.93
C ILE A 113 16.13 3.36 19.08
N ALA A 114 16.16 4.20 20.12
CA ALA A 114 15.23 4.13 21.24
C ALA A 114 13.77 4.38 20.83
N TRP A 115 13.50 5.21 19.82
CA TRP A 115 12.15 5.43 19.31
C TRP A 115 11.64 4.23 18.51
N ALA A 116 12.47 3.72 17.59
CA ALA A 116 12.14 2.52 16.83
C ALA A 116 11.92 1.31 17.75
N ALA A 117 12.78 1.13 18.76
CA ALA A 117 12.62 0.08 19.76
C ALA A 117 11.32 0.26 20.58
N ALA A 118 11.00 1.48 21.02
CA ALA A 118 9.80 1.76 21.79
C ALA A 118 8.51 1.53 20.98
N ILE A 119 8.50 1.88 19.69
CA ILE A 119 7.40 1.61 18.79
C ILE A 119 7.23 0.09 18.62
N ALA A 120 8.30 -0.62 18.26
CA ALA A 120 8.28 -2.06 18.06
C ALA A 120 7.85 -2.80 19.34
N ALA A 121 8.33 -2.39 20.50
CA ALA A 121 7.95 -2.99 21.77
C ALA A 121 6.47 -2.77 22.10
N GLN A 122 5.91 -1.59 21.84
CA GLN A 122 4.47 -1.33 21.99
C GLN A 122 3.65 -2.16 20.98
N ILE A 123 4.10 -2.32 19.73
CA ILE A 123 3.44 -3.22 18.76
C ILE A 123 3.47 -4.66 19.28
N CYS A 124 4.58 -5.12 19.84
CA CYS A 124 4.68 -6.47 20.45
C CYS A 124 3.64 -6.68 21.56
N THR A 125 3.37 -5.68 22.42
CA THR A 125 2.34 -5.82 23.47
C THR A 125 0.95 -6.00 22.87
N VAL A 126 0.64 -5.29 21.79
CA VAL A 126 -0.62 -5.43 21.05
C VAL A 126 -0.73 -6.81 20.39
N LEU A 127 0.32 -7.22 19.66
CA LEU A 127 0.35 -8.53 18.98
C LEU A 127 0.23 -9.68 19.96
N SER A 128 0.92 -9.62 21.10
CA SER A 128 0.82 -10.64 22.14
C SER A 128 -0.64 -10.83 22.62
N HIS A 129 -1.38 -9.75 22.85
CA HIS A 129 -2.79 -9.83 23.23
C HIS A 129 -3.69 -10.37 22.09
N ALA A 130 -3.43 -9.95 20.85
CA ALA A 130 -4.18 -10.44 19.69
C ALA A 130 -3.95 -11.93 19.44
N HIS A 131 -2.71 -12.38 19.53
CA HIS A 131 -2.33 -13.77 19.32
C HIS A 131 -2.87 -14.70 20.43
N ALA A 132 -3.06 -14.19 21.65
CA ALA A 132 -3.68 -14.94 22.75
C ALA A 132 -5.18 -15.23 22.51
N VAL A 133 -5.88 -14.41 21.70
CA VAL A 133 -7.27 -14.65 21.27
C VAL A 133 -7.36 -15.13 19.83
N PRO A 134 -6.48 -16.00 19.39
CA PRO A 134 -6.03 -16.45 18.07
C PRO A 134 -6.38 -15.53 16.90
N VAL A 135 -5.99 -14.27 16.99
CA VAL A 135 -6.16 -13.24 15.94
C VAL A 135 -4.81 -12.85 15.36
N VAL A 136 -4.64 -13.01 14.06
CA VAL A 136 -3.48 -12.54 13.30
C VAL A 136 -3.85 -11.25 12.59
N HIS A 137 -3.00 -10.22 12.66
CA HIS A 137 -3.27 -8.89 12.09
C HIS A 137 -3.27 -8.92 10.55
N ARG A 138 -2.30 -9.61 9.94
CA ARG A 138 -2.17 -9.87 8.50
C ARG A 138 -1.89 -8.66 7.59
N ASP A 139 -1.96 -7.44 8.09
CA ASP A 139 -1.71 -6.20 7.32
C ASP A 139 -0.95 -5.16 8.16
N LEU A 140 0.04 -5.62 8.95
CA LEU A 140 0.90 -4.74 9.72
C LEU A 140 1.83 -3.97 8.78
N LYS A 141 1.70 -2.63 8.79
CA LYS A 141 2.49 -1.69 7.99
C LYS A 141 2.47 -0.31 8.64
N PRO A 142 3.39 0.61 8.29
CA PRO A 142 3.44 1.96 8.88
C PRO A 142 2.15 2.77 8.72
N ASP A 143 1.37 2.51 7.67
CA ASP A 143 0.08 3.18 7.42
C ASP A 143 -0.98 2.79 8.46
N ASN A 144 -0.89 1.58 9.02
CA ASN A 144 -1.83 1.04 10.01
C ASN A 144 -1.35 1.22 11.46
N VAL A 145 -0.32 2.05 11.69
CA VAL A 145 0.20 2.35 13.02
C VAL A 145 0.18 3.85 13.27
N ILE A 146 -0.47 4.28 14.35
CA ILE A 146 -0.53 5.68 14.78
C ILE A 146 0.23 5.83 16.10
N VAL A 147 1.06 6.87 16.19
CA VAL A 147 1.62 7.35 17.46
C VAL A 147 0.73 8.49 17.96
N ALA A 148 0.02 8.25 19.05
CA ALA A 148 -0.85 9.23 19.67
C ALA A 148 -0.04 10.31 20.43
N ALA A 149 -0.67 11.44 20.74
CA ALA A 149 -0.02 12.59 21.37
C ALA A 149 0.64 12.27 22.72
N ASP A 150 0.18 11.24 23.41
CA ASP A 150 0.74 10.74 24.67
C ASP A 150 1.86 9.70 24.48
N GLY A 151 2.31 9.46 23.24
CA GLY A 151 3.33 8.47 22.90
C GLY A 151 2.82 7.03 22.80
N THR A 152 1.53 6.81 22.98
CA THR A 152 0.91 5.48 22.83
C THR A 152 0.90 5.09 21.35
N VAL A 153 1.37 3.90 21.06
CA VAL A 153 1.26 3.31 19.72
C VAL A 153 -0.06 2.56 19.60
N LYS A 154 -0.84 2.94 18.58
CA LYS A 154 -2.12 2.29 18.26
C LYS A 154 -2.03 1.57 16.92
N LEU A 155 -2.42 0.29 16.92
CA LEU A 155 -2.44 -0.58 15.74
C LEU A 155 -3.86 -0.65 15.19
N LEU A 156 -4.03 -0.21 13.95
CA LEU A 156 -5.31 -0.12 13.26
C LEU A 156 -5.61 -1.39 12.46
N ASP A 157 -6.89 -1.59 12.14
CA ASP A 157 -7.36 -2.54 11.10
C ASP A 157 -6.99 -4.01 11.29
N PHE A 158 -7.22 -4.57 12.49
CA PHE A 158 -7.08 -6.01 12.73
C PHE A 158 -7.99 -6.83 11.81
N GLY A 159 -7.39 -7.72 11.03
CA GLY A 159 -8.06 -8.83 10.33
C GLY A 159 -9.07 -8.49 9.23
N ILE A 160 -9.61 -7.25 9.17
CA ILE A 160 -10.64 -6.85 8.19
C ILE A 160 -10.13 -7.01 6.74
N ALA A 161 -8.84 -6.78 6.53
CA ALA A 161 -8.19 -6.95 5.24
C ALA A 161 -8.17 -8.40 4.72
N ALA A 162 -8.09 -9.36 5.62
CA ALA A 162 -7.99 -10.78 5.25
C ALA A 162 -9.30 -11.37 4.72
N ILE A 163 -10.45 -10.83 5.17
CA ILE A 163 -11.77 -11.31 4.72
C ILE A 163 -11.99 -10.96 3.26
N LEU A 164 -11.54 -9.78 2.88
CA LEU A 164 -11.74 -9.27 1.53
C LEU A 164 -10.72 -9.87 0.54
N ARG A 165 -9.56 -10.35 1.02
CA ARG A 165 -8.54 -10.96 0.16
C ARG A 165 -8.85 -12.37 -0.32
N THR A 166 -9.60 -13.19 0.41
CA THR A 166 -9.99 -14.55 -0.02
C THR A 166 -10.94 -14.57 -1.22
N ASP A 167 -11.66 -13.45 -1.46
CA ASP A 167 -12.50 -13.31 -2.65
C ASP A 167 -11.88 -12.34 -3.69
N VAL A 168 -10.90 -11.52 -3.29
CA VAL A 168 -10.19 -10.52 -4.11
C VAL A 168 -8.93 -11.10 -4.77
N THR A 169 -8.55 -12.34 -4.52
CA THR A 169 -7.61 -13.07 -5.40
C THR A 169 -8.11 -13.14 -6.85
N ARG A 170 -9.40 -12.90 -7.08
CA ARG A 170 -9.96 -12.66 -8.42
C ARG A 170 -9.77 -11.22 -8.95
N LEU A 171 -9.39 -10.26 -8.12
CA LEU A 171 -9.23 -8.84 -8.50
C LEU A 171 -7.77 -8.38 -8.62
N THR A 172 -6.79 -9.23 -8.36
CA THR A 172 -5.36 -8.90 -8.52
C THR A 172 -4.90 -8.85 -9.97
N ALA A 173 -5.78 -9.13 -10.92
CA ALA A 173 -5.50 -8.85 -12.34
C ALA A 173 -5.47 -7.33 -12.65
N THR A 174 -6.04 -6.45 -11.81
CA THR A 174 -6.17 -5.02 -12.16
C THR A 174 -6.16 -4.02 -11.00
N GLY A 175 -5.55 -4.28 -9.84
CA GLY A 175 -5.55 -3.20 -8.84
C GLY A 175 -5.28 -3.56 -7.39
N SER A 176 -4.17 -4.23 -7.08
CA SER A 176 -3.70 -4.24 -5.68
C SER A 176 -3.24 -2.83 -5.28
N PRO A 177 -3.63 -2.32 -4.10
CA PRO A 177 -3.09 -1.06 -3.58
C PRO A 177 -1.57 -1.19 -3.47
N ILE A 178 -0.86 -0.32 -4.16
CA ILE A 178 0.61 -0.31 -4.38
C ILE A 178 1.45 -0.29 -3.09
N GLY A 179 0.87 -0.20 -1.91
CA GLY A 179 1.62 -0.07 -0.65
C GLY A 179 1.72 -1.31 0.24
N THR A 180 0.79 -2.27 0.15
CA THR A 180 0.68 -3.39 1.11
C THR A 180 1.69 -4.50 0.86
N GLN A 181 2.18 -4.69 -0.37
CA GLN A 181 3.04 -5.80 -0.76
C GLN A 181 4.41 -5.80 -0.07
N HIS A 182 4.92 -4.64 0.35
CA HIS A 182 6.26 -4.47 0.96
C HIS A 182 6.41 -5.03 2.38
N TYR A 183 5.34 -5.49 3.00
CA TYR A 183 5.31 -6.01 4.37
C TYR A 183 4.73 -7.42 4.44
N MET A 184 4.37 -8.00 3.30
CA MET A 184 3.84 -9.36 3.22
C MET A 184 4.91 -10.39 3.59
N SER A 185 4.54 -11.33 4.43
CA SER A 185 5.41 -12.46 4.73
C SER A 185 5.48 -13.45 3.56
N PRO A 186 6.55 -14.26 3.46
CA PRO A 186 6.68 -15.30 2.43
C PRO A 186 5.45 -16.20 2.34
N GLU A 187 4.92 -16.67 3.47
CA GLU A 187 3.75 -17.52 3.54
C GLU A 187 2.46 -16.84 3.08
N GLN A 188 2.33 -15.51 3.25
CA GLN A 188 1.22 -14.74 2.70
C GLN A 188 1.29 -14.64 1.18
N ILE A 189 2.49 -14.44 0.63
CA ILE A 189 2.75 -14.37 -0.81
C ILE A 189 2.49 -15.73 -1.46
N GLN A 190 2.94 -16.82 -0.82
CA GLN A 190 2.78 -18.20 -1.29
C GLN A 190 1.38 -18.77 -1.01
N ASN A 191 0.50 -17.99 -0.38
CA ASN A 191 -0.85 -18.40 0.00
C ASN A 191 -0.87 -19.70 0.84
N THR A 192 0.12 -19.86 1.72
CA THR A 192 0.21 -20.98 2.66
C THR A 192 -0.43 -20.62 4.01
N GLN A 193 -0.18 -21.40 5.06
CA GLN A 193 -0.79 -21.18 6.37
C GLN A 193 -0.28 -19.90 7.03
N ILE A 194 -1.16 -18.94 7.25
CA ILE A 194 -0.86 -17.69 7.95
C ILE A 194 -0.96 -17.93 9.45
N THR A 195 0.10 -17.56 10.17
CA THR A 195 0.25 -17.76 11.62
C THR A 195 0.67 -16.45 12.30
N PRO A 196 0.74 -16.37 13.64
CA PRO A 196 1.33 -15.24 14.36
C PRO A 196 2.70 -14.81 13.85
N GLN A 197 3.51 -15.74 13.36
CA GLN A 197 4.83 -15.45 12.78
C GLN A 197 4.78 -14.57 11.53
N SER A 198 3.63 -14.54 10.83
CA SER A 198 3.43 -13.61 9.70
C SER A 198 3.42 -12.16 10.15
N ASP A 199 2.82 -11.85 11.31
CA ASP A 199 2.84 -10.50 11.89
C ASP A 199 4.25 -10.14 12.40
N LEU A 200 5.01 -11.11 12.89
CA LEU A 200 6.40 -10.89 13.32
C LEU A 200 7.32 -10.56 12.13
N TYR A 201 7.11 -11.20 10.99
CA TYR A 201 7.82 -10.83 9.76
C TYR A 201 7.49 -9.38 9.33
N ALA A 202 6.21 -9.03 9.31
CA ALA A 202 5.78 -7.67 9.00
C ALA A 202 6.35 -6.64 10.00
N LEU A 203 6.42 -6.98 11.30
CA LEU A 203 7.10 -6.17 12.31
C LEU A 203 8.60 -6.01 12.00
N GLY A 204 9.26 -7.06 11.52
CA GLY A 204 10.65 -7.00 11.03
C GLY A 204 10.81 -5.99 9.89
N CYS A 205 9.90 -6.00 8.92
CA CYS A 205 9.90 -5.02 7.83
C CYS A 205 9.69 -3.59 8.34
N VAL A 206 8.74 -3.38 9.26
CA VAL A 206 8.49 -2.07 9.87
C VAL A 206 9.71 -1.58 10.66
N LEU A 207 10.28 -2.43 11.53
CA LEU A 207 11.44 -2.06 12.33
C LEU A 207 12.67 -1.73 11.49
N HIS A 208 12.91 -2.51 10.44
CA HIS A 208 13.96 -2.20 9.46
C HIS A 208 13.75 -0.82 8.85
N GLU A 209 12.53 -0.52 8.36
CA GLU A 209 12.23 0.74 7.70
C GLU A 209 12.35 1.94 8.66
N LEU A 210 11.94 1.80 9.91
CA LEU A 210 12.10 2.85 10.94
C LEU A 210 13.58 3.16 11.20
N LEU A 211 14.45 2.14 11.16
CA LEU A 211 15.88 2.26 11.44
C LEU A 211 16.69 2.69 10.22
N ALA A 212 16.33 2.22 9.03
CA ALA A 212 17.05 2.51 7.78
C ALA A 212 16.51 3.74 7.03
N GLY A 213 15.26 4.17 7.31
CA GLY A 213 14.57 5.22 6.57
C GLY A 213 13.95 4.74 5.24
N HIS A 214 14.19 3.50 4.85
CA HIS A 214 13.64 2.91 3.62
C HIS A 214 13.26 1.44 3.82
N ARG A 215 12.41 0.94 2.94
CA ARG A 215 11.89 -0.44 2.99
C ARG A 215 13.01 -1.47 2.86
N VAL A 216 12.77 -2.68 3.38
CA VAL A 216 13.71 -3.81 3.31
C VAL A 216 14.03 -4.14 1.86
N PHE A 217 12.99 -4.24 1.03
CA PHE A 217 13.09 -4.54 -0.39
C PHE A 217 12.42 -3.43 -1.19
N ALA A 218 13.01 -3.12 -2.35
CA ALA A 218 12.53 -2.11 -3.29
C ALA A 218 11.89 -2.78 -4.50
N GLY A 219 11.05 -2.02 -5.24
CA GLY A 219 10.37 -2.52 -6.44
C GLY A 219 8.88 -2.76 -6.23
N SER A 220 8.26 -3.41 -7.18
CA SER A 220 6.83 -3.70 -7.18
C SER A 220 6.54 -5.04 -7.86
N GLY A 221 5.34 -5.55 -7.64
CA GLY A 221 4.91 -6.79 -8.28
C GLY A 221 5.73 -8.00 -7.82
N PHE A 222 6.08 -8.84 -8.74
CA PHE A 222 6.73 -10.12 -8.44
C PHE A 222 8.19 -10.01 -8.04
N ASP A 223 8.97 -9.09 -8.56
CA ASP A 223 10.34 -8.93 -8.09
C ASP A 223 10.37 -8.65 -6.59
N LEU A 224 9.44 -7.84 -6.10
CA LEU A 224 9.26 -7.61 -4.68
C LEU A 224 8.85 -8.90 -3.95
N TRP A 225 7.93 -9.68 -4.52
CA TRP A 225 7.50 -10.96 -3.94
C TRP A 225 8.65 -11.96 -3.90
N ARG A 226 9.39 -12.09 -5.01
CA ARG A 226 10.58 -12.95 -5.05
C ARG A 226 11.59 -12.56 -3.97
N GLN A 227 11.85 -11.26 -3.79
CA GLN A 227 12.74 -10.77 -2.74
C GLN A 227 12.24 -11.18 -1.34
N HIS A 228 10.95 -11.00 -1.05
CA HIS A 228 10.37 -11.45 0.22
C HIS A 228 10.48 -12.95 0.42
N VAL A 229 10.31 -13.76 -0.62
CA VAL A 229 10.34 -15.23 -0.53
C VAL A 229 11.75 -15.79 -0.49
N THR A 230 12.68 -15.25 -1.29
CA THR A 230 13.97 -15.91 -1.51
C THR A 230 15.20 -15.09 -1.15
N GLU A 231 15.15 -13.76 -1.22
CA GLU A 231 16.35 -12.95 -1.01
C GLU A 231 16.62 -12.67 0.47
N PRO A 232 17.86 -12.79 0.94
CA PRO A 232 18.21 -12.38 2.29
C PRO A 232 18.02 -10.86 2.45
N PRO A 233 17.47 -10.40 3.59
CA PRO A 233 17.37 -8.98 3.85
C PRO A 233 18.77 -8.33 3.96
N PRO A 234 18.95 -7.08 3.48
CA PRO A 234 20.21 -6.38 3.62
C PRO A 234 20.50 -6.14 5.11
N PRO A 235 21.75 -6.35 5.57
CA PRO A 235 22.13 -6.07 6.94
C PRO A 235 21.98 -4.57 7.26
N LEU A 236 21.29 -4.24 8.35
CA LEU A 236 21.01 -2.86 8.77
C LEU A 236 22.28 -2.04 8.98
N ARG A 237 23.32 -2.64 9.54
CA ARG A 237 24.58 -1.95 9.87
C ARG A 237 25.40 -1.57 8.64
N THR A 238 25.09 -2.12 7.48
CA THR A 238 25.66 -1.64 6.19
C THR A 238 25.01 -0.30 5.78
N LEU A 239 23.77 -0.06 6.17
CA LEU A 239 23.02 1.16 5.88
C LEU A 239 23.18 2.19 7.01
N ARG A 240 23.21 1.70 8.25
CA ARG A 240 23.29 2.51 9.45
C ARG A 240 24.23 1.87 10.49
N PRO A 241 25.53 2.21 10.46
CA PRO A 241 26.56 1.55 11.29
C PRO A 241 26.40 1.70 12.81
N ASP A 242 25.64 2.72 13.30
CA ASP A 242 25.36 2.94 14.72
C ASP A 242 24.28 2.03 15.30
N VAL A 243 23.60 1.22 14.48
CA VAL A 243 22.63 0.23 14.95
C VAL A 243 23.36 -0.87 15.75
N PRO A 244 22.92 -1.15 16.99
CA PRO A 244 23.49 -2.25 17.78
C PRO A 244 23.34 -3.60 17.09
N GLU A 245 24.37 -4.44 17.19
CA GLU A 245 24.37 -5.78 16.59
C GLU A 245 23.17 -6.62 17.04
N ALA A 246 22.77 -6.48 18.32
CA ALA A 246 21.62 -7.21 18.85
C ALA A 246 20.28 -6.79 18.20
N ILE A 247 20.13 -5.53 17.78
CA ILE A 247 18.95 -5.05 17.03
C ILE A 247 19.01 -5.57 15.59
N GLU A 248 20.16 -5.47 14.92
CA GLU A 248 20.32 -6.04 13.57
C GLU A 248 19.97 -7.53 13.57
N LYS A 249 20.54 -8.29 14.53
CA LYS A 249 20.23 -9.72 14.67
C LYS A 249 18.74 -9.97 14.89
N LEU A 250 18.08 -9.17 15.73
CA LEU A 250 16.63 -9.26 15.94
C LEU A 250 15.86 -9.05 14.64
N VAL A 251 16.20 -8.01 13.86
CA VAL A 251 15.55 -7.72 12.58
C VAL A 251 15.77 -8.84 11.56
N LEU A 252 16.99 -9.39 11.48
CA LEU A 252 17.29 -10.52 10.60
C LEU A 252 16.52 -11.78 11.00
N ASP A 253 16.42 -12.08 12.30
CA ASP A 253 15.64 -13.21 12.81
C ASP A 253 14.12 -13.04 12.50
N LEU A 254 13.57 -11.82 12.64
CA LEU A 254 12.18 -11.51 12.28
C LEU A 254 11.93 -11.68 10.77
N LEU A 255 12.92 -11.36 9.94
CA LEU A 255 12.86 -11.45 8.48
C LEU A 255 13.26 -12.81 7.92
N ALA A 256 13.46 -13.81 8.79
CA ALA A 256 13.69 -15.20 8.37
C ALA A 256 12.55 -15.69 7.47
N LYS A 257 12.90 -16.43 6.41
CA LYS A 257 11.94 -16.85 5.38
C LYS A 257 10.97 -17.92 5.91
N ALA A 258 11.50 -18.92 6.59
CA ALA A 258 10.71 -19.95 7.25
C ALA A 258 10.12 -19.41 8.58
N PRO A 259 8.80 -19.55 8.82
CA PRO A 259 8.16 -19.05 10.04
C PRO A 259 8.77 -19.62 11.33
N GLU A 260 9.25 -20.88 11.29
CA GLU A 260 9.88 -21.58 12.42
C GLU A 260 11.25 -21.02 12.82
N ASP A 261 11.94 -20.32 11.91
CA ASP A 261 13.24 -19.69 12.18
C ASP A 261 13.09 -18.30 12.82
N ARG A 262 11.85 -17.78 12.91
CA ARG A 262 11.54 -16.50 13.54
C ARG A 262 11.42 -16.66 15.06
N PRO A 263 11.46 -15.55 15.85
CA PRO A 263 11.16 -15.59 17.27
C PRO A 263 9.83 -16.32 17.54
N ALA A 264 9.78 -17.06 18.65
CA ALA A 264 8.64 -17.93 18.98
C ALA A 264 7.30 -17.15 19.08
N ASP A 265 7.37 -15.93 19.63
CA ASP A 265 6.20 -15.07 19.84
C ASP A 265 6.60 -13.58 19.99
N ALA A 266 5.60 -12.73 20.08
CA ALA A 266 5.79 -11.29 20.28
C ALA A 266 6.41 -10.94 21.65
N TYR A 267 6.23 -11.79 22.66
CA TYR A 267 6.85 -11.60 23.97
C TYR A 267 8.36 -11.76 23.88
N THR A 268 8.84 -12.80 23.20
CA THR A 268 10.27 -13.02 22.93
C THR A 268 10.91 -11.85 22.19
N VAL A 269 10.19 -11.23 21.25
CA VAL A 269 10.64 -10.02 20.55
C VAL A 269 10.72 -8.84 21.52
N TYR A 270 9.70 -8.65 22.34
CA TYR A 270 9.65 -7.60 23.37
C TYR A 270 10.84 -7.70 24.33
N ASP A 271 11.14 -8.89 24.86
CA ASP A 271 12.28 -9.11 25.78
C ASP A 271 13.61 -8.71 25.15
N ARG A 272 13.80 -9.00 23.86
CA ARG A 272 15.02 -8.62 23.13
C ARG A 272 15.12 -7.11 22.87
N LEU A 273 14.00 -6.38 22.92
CA LEU A 273 13.95 -4.90 22.77
C LEU A 273 14.18 -4.18 24.11
N LEU A 274 13.94 -4.82 25.25
CA LEU A 274 14.04 -4.21 26.59
C LEU A 274 15.34 -3.42 26.83
N PRO A 275 16.55 -3.92 26.43
CA PRO A 275 17.79 -3.18 26.67
C PRO A 275 17.90 -1.84 25.94
N PHE A 276 17.07 -1.62 24.93
CA PHE A 276 17.07 -0.42 24.08
C PHE A 276 15.95 0.56 24.45
N LEU A 277 15.10 0.20 25.40
CA LEU A 277 14.03 1.06 25.89
C LEU A 277 14.57 2.03 26.95
N PRO A 278 14.06 3.28 26.98
CA PRO A 278 14.49 4.24 27.99
C PRO A 278 14.00 3.83 29.39
N LEU A 279 14.85 4.08 30.38
CA LEU A 279 14.50 3.80 31.78
C LEU A 279 13.46 4.80 32.30
N PRO A 280 12.61 4.42 33.28
CA PRO A 280 11.71 5.31 33.96
C PRO A 280 12.48 6.52 34.53
N GLY A 281 11.94 7.74 34.35
CA GLY A 281 12.55 8.99 34.79
C GLY A 281 13.69 9.54 33.93
N SER A 282 14.12 8.81 32.87
CA SER A 282 15.16 9.33 31.98
C SER A 282 14.73 10.60 31.23
N ALA A 283 15.71 11.46 30.89
CA ALA A 283 15.47 12.68 30.14
C ALA A 283 14.94 12.37 28.72
N PRO A 284 14.12 13.26 28.13
CA PRO A 284 13.75 13.13 26.74
C PRO A 284 14.99 13.21 25.85
N PRO A 285 15.00 12.50 24.70
CA PRO A 285 16.03 12.72 23.71
C PRO A 285 16.00 14.20 23.26
N ALA A 286 17.14 14.70 22.80
CA ALA A 286 17.23 16.07 22.30
C ALA A 286 16.17 16.29 21.21
N HIS A 287 15.48 17.43 21.26
CA HIS A 287 14.50 17.79 20.25
C HIS A 287 15.21 17.93 18.90
N ASP A 288 14.78 17.12 17.93
CA ASP A 288 15.26 17.19 16.56
C ASP A 288 14.22 17.97 15.72
N PRO A 289 14.51 19.20 15.29
CA PRO A 289 13.58 20.01 14.52
C PRO A 289 13.17 19.36 13.18
N ALA A 290 14.02 18.50 12.61
CA ALA A 290 13.76 17.81 11.35
C ALA A 290 12.61 16.79 11.46
N ARG A 291 12.23 16.39 12.67
CA ARG A 291 11.18 15.37 12.91
C ARG A 291 9.76 15.93 13.01
N GLY A 292 9.60 17.23 12.86
CA GLY A 292 8.28 17.88 12.92
C GLY A 292 7.54 17.59 14.23
N ALA A 293 6.23 17.41 14.14
CA ALA A 293 5.33 17.21 15.29
C ALA A 293 5.11 15.73 15.66
N MET A 294 6.04 14.81 15.34
CA MET A 294 5.89 13.41 15.74
C MET A 294 5.88 13.29 17.28
N PRO A 295 4.82 12.69 17.88
CA PRO A 295 4.79 12.44 19.32
C PRO A 295 5.89 11.47 19.74
N ASP A 296 6.42 11.66 20.95
CA ASP A 296 7.50 10.84 21.49
C ASP A 296 7.01 9.46 21.96
N PRO A 297 7.31 8.36 21.23
CA PRO A 297 6.84 7.02 21.57
C PRO A 297 7.50 6.45 22.83
N THR A 298 8.54 7.09 23.35
CA THR A 298 9.25 6.67 24.56
C THR A 298 8.58 7.14 25.85
N LEU A 299 7.57 8.02 25.75
CA LEU A 299 6.87 8.57 26.94
C LEU A 299 6.27 7.47 27.82
N ALA A 300 5.69 6.43 27.22
CA ALA A 300 5.11 5.30 27.94
C ALA A 300 6.12 4.59 28.86
N TYR A 301 7.40 4.56 28.47
CA TYR A 301 8.49 3.93 29.24
C TYR A 301 9.13 4.90 30.24
N ARG A 302 9.34 6.15 29.82
CA ARG A 302 9.98 7.16 30.69
C ARG A 302 9.08 7.65 31.80
N ARG A 303 7.78 7.69 31.57
CA ARG A 303 6.76 8.16 32.51
C ARG A 303 5.56 7.22 32.56
N PRO A 304 5.73 5.96 32.96
CA PRO A 304 4.63 5.03 33.09
C PRO A 304 3.59 5.60 34.08
N ASN A 305 2.33 5.57 33.70
CA ASN A 305 1.21 6.08 34.52
C ASN A 305 1.24 7.58 34.84
N ALA A 306 1.95 8.40 34.06
CA ALA A 306 1.89 9.86 34.27
C ALA A 306 0.48 10.40 33.97
N PRO A 307 -0.08 11.26 34.83
CA PRO A 307 -1.36 11.90 34.55
C PRO A 307 -1.25 12.79 33.30
N ARG A 308 -2.32 12.86 32.51
CA ARG A 308 -2.37 13.77 31.36
C ARG A 308 -2.26 15.21 31.84
N ARG A 309 -1.31 15.98 31.29
CA ARG A 309 -1.30 17.44 31.48
C ARG A 309 -2.54 18.04 30.82
N ARG A 310 -3.21 18.93 31.51
CA ARG A 310 -4.24 19.76 30.89
C ARG A 310 -3.56 20.53 29.74
N PRO A 311 -4.13 20.53 28.53
CA PRO A 311 -3.59 21.32 27.43
C PRO A 311 -3.54 22.78 27.90
N GLU A 312 -2.35 23.37 27.85
CA GLU A 312 -2.24 24.82 28.04
C GLU A 312 -2.99 25.49 26.88
N PRO A 313 -3.79 26.53 27.15
CA PRO A 313 -4.42 27.27 26.06
C PRO A 313 -3.30 27.76 25.13
N THR A 314 -3.34 27.32 23.90
CA THR A 314 -2.39 27.77 22.88
C THR A 314 -2.41 29.28 22.84
N PRO A 315 -1.28 29.99 23.11
CA PRO A 315 -1.24 31.42 22.92
C PRO A 315 -1.63 31.71 21.49
N ALA A 316 -2.52 32.68 21.30
CA ALA A 316 -2.89 33.13 19.96
C ALA A 316 -1.61 33.46 19.19
N VAL A 317 -1.32 32.71 18.15
CA VAL A 317 -0.16 32.91 17.28
C VAL A 317 -0.34 34.28 16.64
N GLN A 318 0.42 35.27 17.11
CA GLN A 318 0.63 36.49 16.32
C GLN A 318 1.38 36.06 15.06
N PRO A 319 1.00 36.56 13.89
CA PRO A 319 1.72 36.21 12.65
C PRO A 319 3.17 36.68 12.81
N PRO A 320 4.16 35.84 12.51
CA PRO A 320 5.56 36.25 12.59
C PRO A 320 5.83 37.30 11.51
N ASP A 321 6.48 38.39 11.95
CA ASP A 321 7.09 39.36 11.06
C ASP A 321 8.01 38.64 10.06
N SER A 322 7.91 39.04 8.81
CA SER A 322 8.63 38.52 7.68
C SER A 322 10.14 38.46 7.89
N VAL A 323 10.64 37.24 8.12
CA VAL A 323 12.06 36.93 7.91
C VAL A 323 12.21 36.22 6.59
N THR A 324 12.82 36.89 5.66
CA THR A 324 13.17 36.36 4.33
C THR A 324 14.31 35.36 4.46
N PRO A 325 14.12 34.07 4.17
CA PRO A 325 15.26 33.17 4.00
C PRO A 325 15.81 33.31 2.57
N ALA A 326 17.12 33.34 2.47
CA ALA A 326 17.85 33.36 1.20
C ALA A 326 17.50 32.15 0.34
N ALA A 327 17.21 32.40 -0.93
CA ALA A 327 16.79 31.42 -1.92
C ALA A 327 17.94 30.51 -2.34
N ASP A 328 17.70 29.21 -2.25
CA ASP A 328 18.41 28.18 -3.01
C ASP A 328 17.72 28.05 -4.39
N PRO A 329 18.45 28.14 -5.51
CA PRO A 329 17.83 28.23 -6.85
C PRO A 329 17.28 26.92 -7.43
N ALA A 330 17.16 25.85 -6.66
CA ALA A 330 16.57 24.60 -7.10
C ALA A 330 15.04 24.56 -6.85
N ALA A 331 14.29 25.10 -7.83
CA ALA A 331 12.87 24.79 -8.09
C ALA A 331 11.89 24.97 -6.94
N ILE A 332 11.71 26.19 -6.45
CA ILE A 332 10.52 26.55 -5.66
C ILE A 332 9.36 26.81 -6.64
N LEU A 333 8.43 25.84 -6.72
CA LEU A 333 7.14 26.07 -7.36
C LEU A 333 6.48 27.32 -6.76
N PRO A 334 5.92 28.21 -7.57
CA PRO A 334 5.02 29.25 -7.06
C PRO A 334 3.95 28.59 -6.19
N THR A 335 3.71 29.11 -5.00
CA THR A 335 2.81 28.51 -3.99
C THR A 335 1.45 28.18 -4.62
N GLY A 336 0.93 29.03 -5.50
CA GLY A 336 -0.34 28.80 -6.20
C GLY A 336 -0.34 27.57 -7.12
N VAL A 337 0.76 27.29 -7.84
CA VAL A 337 0.83 26.09 -8.73
C VAL A 337 0.93 24.82 -7.90
N ARG A 338 1.68 24.84 -6.80
CA ARG A 338 1.79 23.71 -5.88
C ARG A 338 0.45 23.33 -5.25
N ASP A 339 -0.30 24.34 -4.81
CA ASP A 339 -1.59 24.15 -4.17
C ASP A 339 -2.65 23.70 -5.18
N ALA A 340 -2.59 24.25 -6.42
CA ALA A 340 -3.44 23.79 -7.52
C ALA A 340 -3.18 22.31 -7.89
N ILE A 341 -1.92 21.90 -7.99
CA ILE A 341 -1.57 20.49 -8.24
C ILE A 341 -2.11 19.60 -7.12
N ARG A 342 -1.91 19.98 -5.84
CA ARG A 342 -2.39 19.20 -4.71
C ARG A 342 -3.91 19.07 -4.71
N ALA A 343 -4.62 20.17 -4.94
CA ALA A 343 -6.07 20.19 -5.04
C ALA A 343 -6.59 19.33 -6.21
N ALA A 344 -5.96 19.43 -7.38
CA ALA A 344 -6.33 18.63 -8.54
C ALA A 344 -6.09 17.14 -8.33
N VAL A 345 -4.97 16.77 -7.69
CA VAL A 345 -4.69 15.36 -7.34
C VAL A 345 -5.73 14.83 -6.36
N ALA A 346 -6.05 15.57 -5.30
CA ALA A 346 -7.07 15.17 -4.32
C ALA A 346 -8.46 15.03 -4.97
N GLN A 347 -8.85 16.02 -5.79
CA GLN A 347 -10.12 15.97 -6.52
C GLN A 347 -10.17 14.82 -7.53
N SER A 348 -9.04 14.54 -8.21
CA SER A 348 -8.93 13.37 -9.10
C SER A 348 -9.11 12.06 -8.35
N ASP A 349 -8.58 11.95 -7.12
CA ASP A 349 -8.77 10.76 -6.28
C ASP A 349 -10.24 10.57 -5.89
N GLU A 350 -10.93 11.63 -5.49
CA GLU A 350 -12.37 11.59 -5.19
C GLU A 350 -13.19 11.15 -6.40
N LEU A 351 -12.87 11.66 -7.59
CA LEU A 351 -13.55 11.29 -8.83
C LEU A 351 -13.25 9.86 -9.27
N LEU A 352 -12.05 9.34 -8.99
CA LEU A 352 -11.71 7.93 -9.21
C LEU A 352 -12.50 7.02 -8.28
N ASP A 353 -12.68 7.44 -7.04
CA ASP A 353 -13.50 6.71 -6.06
C ASP A 353 -14.97 6.61 -6.50
N ASP A 354 -15.46 7.63 -7.23
CA ASP A 354 -16.80 7.67 -7.82
C ASP A 354 -16.89 7.00 -9.22
N GLU A 355 -15.82 6.35 -9.70
CA GLU A 355 -15.69 5.78 -11.06
C GLU A 355 -15.89 6.82 -12.20
N ARG A 356 -15.67 8.09 -11.90
CA ARG A 356 -15.81 9.22 -12.85
C ARG A 356 -14.50 9.49 -13.58
N PHE A 357 -13.96 8.48 -14.24
CA PHE A 357 -12.62 8.47 -14.85
C PHE A 357 -12.38 9.63 -15.83
N ALA A 358 -13.35 9.94 -16.68
CA ALA A 358 -13.23 11.03 -17.65
C ALA A 358 -13.01 12.39 -16.94
N GLN A 359 -13.76 12.66 -15.89
CA GLN A 359 -13.66 13.91 -15.12
C GLN A 359 -12.37 13.94 -14.28
N ALA A 360 -11.96 12.82 -13.70
CA ALA A 360 -10.68 12.70 -13.00
C ALA A 360 -9.49 13.03 -13.92
N ALA A 361 -9.52 12.55 -15.16
CA ALA A 361 -8.51 12.86 -16.16
C ALA A 361 -8.52 14.35 -16.57
N GLU A 362 -9.70 14.98 -16.69
CA GLU A 362 -9.84 16.40 -17.03
C GLU A 362 -9.33 17.32 -15.92
N VAL A 363 -9.56 16.99 -14.66
CA VAL A 363 -9.05 17.76 -13.52
C VAL A 363 -7.52 17.79 -13.53
N LEU A 364 -6.86 16.67 -13.82
CA LEU A 364 -5.40 16.62 -13.94
C LEU A 364 -4.90 17.38 -15.19
N GLU A 365 -5.63 17.34 -16.32
CA GLU A 365 -5.29 18.09 -17.53
C GLU A 365 -5.15 19.59 -17.25
N GLN A 366 -6.06 20.16 -16.45
CA GLN A 366 -6.07 21.60 -16.13
C GLN A 366 -4.80 22.08 -15.41
N VAL A 367 -4.12 21.22 -14.67
CA VAL A 367 -2.91 21.58 -13.91
C VAL A 367 -1.61 21.16 -14.60
N ILE A 368 -1.66 20.26 -15.59
CA ILE A 368 -0.47 19.79 -16.32
C ILE A 368 0.17 20.92 -17.13
N GLY A 369 -0.63 21.75 -17.81
CA GLY A 369 -0.15 22.90 -18.54
C GLY A 369 0.62 23.90 -17.66
N PRO A 370 -0.02 24.50 -16.66
CA PRO A 370 0.64 25.39 -15.70
C PRO A 370 1.84 24.77 -14.98
N ALA A 371 1.80 23.46 -14.66
CA ALA A 371 2.92 22.76 -14.07
C ALA A 371 4.09 22.63 -15.06
N SER A 372 3.81 22.37 -16.34
CA SER A 372 4.81 22.26 -17.40
C SER A 372 5.51 23.59 -17.66
N ASP A 373 4.77 24.70 -17.63
CA ASP A 373 5.29 26.06 -17.79
C ASP A 373 6.22 26.43 -16.61
N ALA A 374 5.89 26.00 -15.40
CA ALA A 374 6.64 26.33 -14.20
C ALA A 374 7.86 25.44 -13.95
N LEU A 375 7.82 24.16 -14.33
CA LEU A 375 8.82 23.16 -14.01
C LEU A 375 9.58 22.60 -15.23
N GLY A 376 9.09 22.87 -16.43
CA GLY A 376 9.47 22.17 -17.65
C GLY A 376 8.64 20.92 -17.91
N ALA A 377 8.30 20.69 -19.18
CA ALA A 377 7.42 19.61 -19.62
C ALA A 377 7.95 18.18 -19.32
N GLU A 378 9.25 18.04 -19.14
CA GLU A 378 9.94 16.78 -18.85
C GLU A 378 10.43 16.69 -17.38
N SER A 379 9.99 17.59 -16.51
CA SER A 379 10.32 17.47 -15.09
C SER A 379 9.65 16.22 -14.48
N PRO A 380 10.31 15.52 -13.55
CA PRO A 380 9.77 14.29 -12.96
C PRO A 380 8.35 14.45 -12.41
N ARG A 381 8.02 15.62 -11.84
CA ARG A 381 6.69 15.91 -11.31
C ARG A 381 5.62 16.04 -12.41
N VAL A 382 5.96 16.67 -13.53
CA VAL A 382 5.04 16.79 -14.67
C VAL A 382 4.86 15.43 -15.32
N LEU A 383 5.91 14.66 -15.52
CA LEU A 383 5.81 13.30 -16.05
C LEU A 383 4.95 12.41 -15.16
N THR A 384 5.08 12.50 -13.82
CA THR A 384 4.22 11.77 -12.87
C THR A 384 2.73 12.15 -13.02
N LEU A 385 2.41 13.43 -13.15
CA LEU A 385 1.02 13.90 -13.36
C LEU A 385 0.45 13.38 -14.68
N ARG A 386 1.23 13.42 -15.74
CA ARG A 386 0.86 12.92 -17.06
C ARG A 386 0.67 11.39 -17.05
N SER A 387 1.58 10.65 -16.43
CA SER A 387 1.45 9.19 -16.26
C SER A 387 0.19 8.82 -15.50
N ARG A 388 -0.12 9.56 -14.43
CA ARG A 388 -1.34 9.35 -13.65
C ARG A 388 -2.59 9.60 -14.51
N ARG A 389 -2.63 10.70 -15.25
CA ARG A 389 -3.74 11.01 -16.17
C ARG A 389 -3.93 9.92 -17.22
N ALA A 390 -2.83 9.47 -17.84
CA ALA A 390 -2.87 8.41 -18.84
C ALA A 390 -3.39 7.07 -18.28
N ALA A 391 -2.97 6.72 -17.06
CA ALA A 391 -3.49 5.53 -16.35
C ALA A 391 -5.00 5.64 -16.06
N ILE A 392 -5.48 6.82 -15.66
CA ILE A 392 -6.91 7.07 -15.43
C ILE A 392 -7.73 6.91 -16.71
N LEU A 393 -7.21 7.38 -17.84
CA LEU A 393 -7.86 7.20 -19.15
C LEU A 393 -7.99 5.70 -19.51
N VAL A 394 -6.97 4.90 -19.22
CA VAL A 394 -7.03 3.43 -19.41
C VAL A 394 -8.08 2.80 -18.50
N LEU A 395 -8.13 3.18 -17.22
CA LEU A 395 -9.14 2.69 -16.28
C LEU A 395 -10.57 3.02 -16.74
N GLY A 396 -10.76 4.18 -17.38
CA GLY A 396 -12.03 4.59 -17.97
C GLY A 396 -12.31 4.02 -19.37
N GLY A 397 -11.43 3.17 -19.91
CA GLY A 397 -11.58 2.60 -21.25
C GLY A 397 -11.31 3.57 -22.40
N ASP A 398 -10.81 4.78 -22.13
CA ASP A 398 -10.49 5.78 -23.17
C ASP A 398 -9.07 5.56 -23.74
N PHE A 399 -8.89 4.39 -24.35
CA PHE A 399 -7.61 4.00 -24.94
C PHE A 399 -7.17 4.94 -26.09
N ARG A 400 -8.13 5.63 -26.73
CA ARG A 400 -7.82 6.58 -27.82
C ARG A 400 -7.08 7.81 -27.32
N ARG A 401 -7.44 8.33 -26.14
CA ARG A 401 -6.75 9.46 -25.51
C ARG A 401 -5.52 9.01 -24.72
N ALA A 402 -5.53 7.82 -24.15
CA ALA A 402 -4.41 7.27 -23.38
C ALA A 402 -3.18 6.95 -24.25
N LEU A 403 -3.39 6.38 -25.44
CA LEU A 403 -2.32 5.91 -26.32
C LEU A 403 -1.28 7.00 -26.68
N PRO A 404 -1.66 8.17 -27.24
CA PRO A 404 -0.68 9.20 -27.59
C PRO A 404 0.06 9.75 -26.35
N GLU A 405 -0.59 9.74 -25.19
CA GLU A 405 0.02 10.17 -23.95
C GLU A 405 1.12 9.19 -23.49
N PHE A 406 0.86 7.88 -23.52
CA PHE A 406 1.87 6.88 -23.22
C PHE A 406 3.03 6.85 -24.21
N ASP A 407 2.77 7.07 -25.50
CA ASP A 407 3.85 7.20 -26.49
C ASP A 407 4.74 8.42 -26.21
N ALA A 408 4.14 9.56 -25.86
CA ALA A 408 4.88 10.76 -25.50
C ALA A 408 5.67 10.61 -24.18
N LEU A 409 5.07 9.95 -23.18
CA LEU A 409 5.72 9.63 -21.90
C LEU A 409 6.90 8.68 -22.09
N ALA A 410 6.73 7.61 -22.87
CA ALA A 410 7.80 6.68 -23.18
C ALA A 410 9.02 7.38 -23.83
N ALA A 411 8.74 8.31 -24.78
CA ALA A 411 9.79 9.11 -25.40
C ALA A 411 10.45 10.08 -24.41
N ALA A 412 9.69 10.69 -23.50
CA ALA A 412 10.22 11.59 -22.48
C ALA A 412 11.09 10.84 -21.47
N TYR A 413 10.61 9.73 -20.91
CA TYR A 413 11.40 8.89 -20.00
C TYR A 413 12.63 8.29 -20.67
N ALA A 414 12.54 7.92 -21.95
CA ALA A 414 13.71 7.46 -22.69
C ALA A 414 14.81 8.53 -22.82
N ARG A 415 14.42 9.82 -22.93
CA ARG A 415 15.38 10.95 -22.97
C ARG A 415 15.95 11.27 -21.59
N THR A 416 15.14 11.24 -20.54
CA THR A 416 15.55 11.64 -19.18
C THR A 416 16.24 10.52 -18.42
N ASN A 417 15.74 9.29 -18.50
CA ASN A 417 16.15 8.15 -17.69
C ASN A 417 16.82 7.03 -18.51
N GLY A 418 16.78 7.15 -19.84
CA GLY A 418 17.28 6.15 -20.78
C GLY A 418 16.20 5.24 -21.38
N PRO A 419 16.41 4.73 -22.62
CA PRO A 419 15.41 3.97 -23.36
C PRO A 419 15.06 2.60 -22.76
N ALA A 420 15.91 2.07 -21.87
CA ALA A 420 15.67 0.83 -21.14
C ALA A 420 15.29 1.07 -19.66
N SER A 421 14.96 2.31 -19.29
CA SER A 421 14.48 2.61 -17.94
C SER A 421 13.13 1.96 -17.67
N GLU A 422 12.86 1.62 -16.42
CA GLU A 422 11.61 1.00 -15.98
C GLU A 422 10.40 1.84 -16.40
N ASP A 423 10.45 3.15 -16.19
CA ASP A 423 9.38 4.08 -16.57
C ASP A 423 9.13 4.09 -18.08
N ALA A 424 10.18 4.10 -18.90
CA ALA A 424 10.05 4.09 -20.36
C ALA A 424 9.45 2.77 -20.85
N LEU A 425 9.92 1.63 -20.31
CA LEU A 425 9.41 0.30 -20.67
C LEU A 425 7.96 0.11 -20.20
N GLU A 426 7.60 0.63 -19.02
CA GLU A 426 6.22 0.58 -18.53
C GLU A 426 5.28 1.41 -19.42
N CYS A 427 5.68 2.62 -19.82
CA CYS A 427 4.89 3.42 -20.76
C CYS A 427 4.73 2.73 -22.12
N LEU A 428 5.78 2.07 -22.63
CA LEU A 428 5.70 1.27 -23.86
C LEU A 428 4.75 0.08 -23.72
N ARG A 429 4.76 -0.60 -22.57
CA ARG A 429 3.84 -1.70 -22.26
C ARG A 429 2.39 -1.23 -22.24
N GLN A 430 2.11 -0.09 -21.60
CA GLN A 430 0.77 0.51 -21.55
C GLN A 430 0.31 0.98 -22.94
N ALA A 431 1.20 1.56 -23.75
CA ALA A 431 0.89 1.93 -25.12
C ALA A 431 0.56 0.69 -25.99
N ALA A 432 1.29 -0.43 -25.79
CA ALA A 432 0.99 -1.68 -26.46
C ALA A 432 -0.39 -2.23 -26.05
N HIS A 433 -0.73 -2.16 -24.77
CA HIS A 433 -2.06 -2.53 -24.28
C HIS A 433 -3.15 -1.67 -24.92
N CYS A 434 -3.01 -0.35 -24.93
CA CYS A 434 -3.96 0.54 -25.59
C CYS A 434 -4.12 0.21 -27.08
N ARG A 435 -3.03 -0.14 -27.77
CA ARG A 435 -3.09 -0.58 -29.17
C ARG A 435 -3.87 -1.87 -29.36
N ALA A 436 -3.68 -2.84 -28.46
CA ALA A 436 -4.42 -4.10 -28.48
C ALA A 436 -5.92 -3.85 -28.34
N GLU A 437 -6.33 -3.04 -27.38
CA GLU A 437 -7.73 -2.67 -27.14
C GLU A 437 -8.36 -1.87 -28.30
N LEU A 438 -7.54 -1.14 -29.03
CA LEU A 438 -7.97 -0.39 -30.24
C LEU A 438 -7.96 -1.25 -31.52
N GLY A 439 -7.72 -2.57 -31.43
CA GLY A 439 -7.68 -3.47 -32.57
C GLY A 439 -6.42 -3.36 -33.44
N GLN A 440 -5.35 -2.71 -32.94
CA GLN A 440 -4.07 -2.57 -33.65
C GLN A 440 -3.11 -3.71 -33.25
N ALA A 441 -3.59 -4.94 -33.32
CA ALA A 441 -2.95 -6.12 -32.76
C ALA A 441 -1.52 -6.37 -33.27
N THR A 442 -1.26 -6.18 -34.57
CA THR A 442 0.08 -6.37 -35.15
C THR A 442 1.11 -5.42 -34.55
N THR A 443 0.74 -4.14 -34.37
CA THR A 443 1.63 -3.13 -33.77
C THR A 443 1.81 -3.38 -32.27
N ALA A 444 0.74 -3.76 -31.58
CA ALA A 444 0.77 -4.14 -30.17
C ALA A 444 1.70 -5.35 -29.93
N LEU A 445 1.58 -6.41 -30.73
CA LEU A 445 2.46 -7.58 -30.66
C LEU A 445 3.94 -7.23 -30.87
N HIS A 446 4.21 -6.37 -31.85
CA HIS A 446 5.57 -5.92 -32.10
C HIS A 446 6.14 -5.18 -30.88
N GLN A 447 5.37 -4.27 -30.32
CA GLN A 447 5.77 -3.48 -29.16
C GLN A 447 5.91 -4.31 -27.88
N PHE A 448 4.98 -5.23 -27.60
CA PHE A 448 5.13 -6.18 -26.49
C PHE A 448 6.40 -7.01 -26.60
N ARG A 449 6.73 -7.49 -27.81
CA ARG A 449 7.98 -8.25 -28.05
C ARG A 449 9.23 -7.40 -27.87
N GLN A 450 9.20 -6.12 -28.24
CA GLN A 450 10.32 -5.20 -27.97
C GLN A 450 10.51 -5.00 -26.46
N VAL A 451 9.44 -4.73 -25.71
CA VAL A 451 9.52 -4.58 -24.25
C VAL A 451 10.00 -5.88 -23.62
N LEU A 452 9.46 -7.04 -24.04
CA LEU A 452 9.87 -8.35 -23.55
C LEU A 452 11.37 -8.61 -23.77
N ALA A 453 11.92 -8.21 -24.91
CA ALA A 453 13.35 -8.39 -25.19
C ALA A 453 14.23 -7.61 -24.20
N HIS A 454 13.85 -6.38 -23.83
CA HIS A 454 14.54 -5.58 -22.81
C HIS A 454 14.40 -6.18 -21.41
N VAL A 455 13.18 -6.59 -21.03
CA VAL A 455 12.91 -7.22 -19.75
C VAL A 455 13.69 -8.53 -19.59
N ARG A 456 13.73 -9.36 -20.63
CA ARG A 456 14.53 -10.60 -20.63
C ARG A 456 16.02 -10.36 -20.43
N ALA A 457 16.55 -9.32 -21.06
CA ALA A 457 17.97 -8.97 -20.94
C ALA A 457 18.32 -8.43 -19.54
N ALA A 458 17.39 -7.74 -18.89
CA ALA A 458 17.59 -7.13 -17.58
C ALA A 458 17.29 -8.08 -16.41
N SER A 459 16.22 -8.87 -16.50
CA SER A 459 15.62 -9.60 -15.35
C SER A 459 15.38 -11.09 -15.63
N GLY A 460 15.69 -11.56 -16.83
CA GLY A 460 15.50 -12.96 -17.23
C GLY A 460 14.08 -13.28 -17.73
N ASP A 461 13.94 -14.49 -18.31
CA ASP A 461 12.73 -14.94 -19.01
C ASP A 461 11.61 -15.39 -18.06
N ALA A 462 11.96 -15.76 -16.85
CA ALA A 462 11.05 -16.15 -15.78
C ALA A 462 10.74 -14.99 -14.82
N SER A 463 11.16 -13.74 -15.14
CA SER A 463 10.74 -12.58 -14.38
C SER A 463 9.24 -12.35 -14.57
N PRO A 464 8.50 -11.82 -13.60
CA PRO A 464 7.06 -11.61 -13.68
C PRO A 464 6.61 -10.74 -14.82
N THR A 465 7.32 -9.64 -15.00
CA THR A 465 7.04 -8.75 -16.12
C THR A 465 7.22 -9.51 -17.45
N ALA A 466 8.23 -10.41 -17.56
CA ALA A 466 8.40 -11.25 -18.73
C ALA A 466 7.26 -12.26 -18.87
N LEU A 467 6.85 -12.91 -17.79
CA LEU A 467 5.75 -13.87 -17.78
C LEU A 467 4.42 -13.19 -18.17
N ASP A 468 4.13 -12.01 -17.59
CA ASP A 468 2.93 -11.22 -17.93
C ASP A 468 2.94 -10.78 -19.41
N LEU A 469 4.07 -10.27 -19.90
CA LEU A 469 4.22 -9.90 -21.32
C LEU A 469 4.01 -11.10 -22.26
N ARG A 470 4.56 -12.26 -21.94
CA ARG A 470 4.39 -13.50 -22.72
C ARG A 470 2.93 -13.95 -22.72
N ARG A 471 2.25 -13.83 -21.57
CA ARG A 471 0.82 -14.10 -21.46
C ARG A 471 0.02 -13.14 -22.35
N ASN A 472 0.28 -11.83 -22.27
CA ASN A 472 -0.40 -10.83 -23.08
C ASN A 472 -0.16 -11.05 -24.58
N ILE A 473 1.05 -11.43 -25.00
CA ILE A 473 1.37 -11.82 -26.39
C ILE A 473 0.56 -13.06 -26.80
N GLY A 474 0.54 -14.10 -25.96
CA GLY A 474 -0.19 -15.33 -26.23
C GLY A 474 -1.69 -15.10 -26.36
N MET A 475 -2.29 -14.32 -25.46
CA MET A 475 -3.72 -13.99 -25.47
C MET A 475 -4.09 -13.11 -26.68
N LEU A 476 -3.24 -12.16 -27.04
CA LEU A 476 -3.45 -11.31 -28.22
C LEU A 476 -3.33 -12.12 -29.52
N LEU A 477 -2.41 -13.07 -29.61
CA LEU A 477 -2.34 -14.00 -30.75
C LEU A 477 -3.61 -14.84 -30.88
N LEU A 478 -4.20 -15.26 -29.75
CA LEU A 478 -5.48 -16.00 -29.77
C LEU A 478 -6.63 -15.14 -30.26
N SER A 479 -6.75 -13.90 -29.83
CA SER A 479 -7.80 -12.99 -30.28
C SER A 479 -7.73 -12.72 -31.79
N GLU A 480 -6.53 -12.79 -32.37
CA GLU A 480 -6.29 -12.68 -33.82
C GLU A 480 -6.47 -13.99 -34.58
N GLY A 481 -6.88 -15.06 -33.91
CA GLY A 481 -7.03 -16.39 -34.56
C GLY A 481 -5.72 -17.09 -34.89
N ARG A 482 -4.57 -16.59 -34.44
CA ARG A 482 -3.23 -17.14 -34.69
C ARG A 482 -2.90 -18.26 -33.69
N THR A 483 -3.74 -19.29 -33.69
CA THR A 483 -3.75 -20.35 -32.66
C THR A 483 -2.45 -21.13 -32.55
N ALA A 484 -1.77 -21.40 -33.67
CA ALA A 484 -0.50 -22.13 -33.68
C ALA A 484 0.63 -21.33 -33.02
N GLU A 485 0.70 -20.02 -33.30
CA GLU A 485 1.69 -19.12 -32.70
C GLU A 485 1.39 -18.89 -31.22
N ALA A 486 0.12 -18.71 -30.87
CA ALA A 486 -0.30 -18.60 -29.48
C ALA A 486 0.10 -19.86 -28.68
N ALA A 487 -0.13 -21.05 -29.20
CA ALA A 487 0.28 -22.30 -28.56
C ALA A 487 1.81 -22.41 -28.40
N SER A 488 2.58 -21.89 -29.36
CA SER A 488 4.04 -21.87 -29.29
C SER A 488 4.57 -20.94 -28.20
N GLU A 489 3.90 -19.81 -27.92
CA GLU A 489 4.26 -18.89 -26.84
C GLU A 489 3.76 -19.38 -25.47
N LEU A 490 2.52 -19.89 -25.41
CA LEU A 490 1.88 -20.25 -24.14
C LEU A 490 2.37 -21.56 -23.54
N ARG A 491 2.89 -22.53 -24.32
CA ARG A 491 3.43 -23.79 -23.77
C ARG A 491 4.68 -23.56 -22.89
N PRO A 492 5.75 -22.91 -23.40
CA PRO A 492 6.91 -22.61 -22.55
C PRO A 492 6.54 -21.69 -21.37
N LEU A 493 5.58 -20.78 -21.56
CA LEU A 493 5.09 -19.93 -20.48
C LEU A 493 4.43 -20.78 -19.38
N HIS A 494 3.60 -21.75 -19.73
CA HIS A 494 2.96 -22.63 -18.76
C HIS A 494 3.99 -23.43 -17.96
N ASP A 495 5.03 -23.95 -18.60
CA ASP A 495 6.11 -24.68 -17.93
C ASP A 495 6.85 -23.78 -16.93
N ASP A 496 7.12 -22.54 -17.31
CA ASP A 496 7.74 -21.54 -16.41
C ASP A 496 6.81 -21.14 -15.26
N LEU A 497 5.50 -20.96 -15.54
CA LEU A 497 4.51 -20.65 -14.50
C LEU A 497 4.35 -21.80 -13.49
N LEU A 498 4.44 -23.06 -13.96
CA LEU A 498 4.45 -24.23 -13.06
C LEU A 498 5.64 -24.22 -12.11
N VAL A 499 6.82 -23.82 -12.61
CA VAL A 499 8.04 -23.75 -11.79
C VAL A 499 7.99 -22.59 -10.83
N VAL A 500 7.50 -21.42 -11.28
CA VAL A 500 7.52 -20.18 -10.52
C VAL A 500 6.37 -20.08 -9.53
N TYR A 501 5.16 -20.48 -9.94
CA TYR A 501 3.93 -20.28 -9.17
C TYR A 501 3.28 -21.59 -8.69
N GLY A 502 3.61 -22.71 -9.31
CA GLY A 502 3.00 -23.99 -9.02
C GLY A 502 1.66 -24.24 -9.78
N GLU A 503 1.22 -25.51 -9.73
CA GLU A 503 0.04 -26.01 -10.47
C GLU A 503 -1.28 -25.35 -10.06
N HIS A 504 -1.38 -24.89 -8.80
CA HIS A 504 -2.63 -24.34 -8.26
C HIS A 504 -2.76 -22.82 -8.42
N HIS A 505 -1.76 -22.17 -8.98
CA HIS A 505 -1.80 -20.73 -9.24
C HIS A 505 -2.80 -20.38 -10.34
N GLU A 506 -3.50 -19.25 -10.19
CA GLU A 506 -4.56 -18.84 -11.13
C GLU A 506 -4.03 -18.67 -12.55
N GLU A 507 -2.91 -17.98 -12.74
CA GLU A 507 -2.29 -17.76 -14.05
C GLU A 507 -1.83 -19.06 -14.68
N THR A 508 -1.31 -20.00 -13.88
CA THR A 508 -0.92 -21.34 -14.36
C THR A 508 -2.14 -22.10 -14.89
N ARG A 509 -3.25 -22.05 -14.14
CA ARG A 509 -4.51 -22.71 -14.55
C ARG A 509 -5.13 -22.04 -15.77
N GLU A 510 -5.17 -20.69 -15.81
CA GLU A 510 -5.69 -19.95 -16.95
C GLU A 510 -4.97 -20.35 -18.24
N VAL A 511 -3.64 -20.36 -18.22
CA VAL A 511 -2.83 -20.77 -19.37
C VAL A 511 -3.03 -22.26 -19.70
N ALA A 512 -3.14 -23.12 -18.69
CA ALA A 512 -3.43 -24.55 -18.88
C ALA A 512 -4.80 -24.77 -19.55
N ASP A 513 -5.84 -24.06 -19.11
CA ASP A 513 -7.19 -24.14 -19.68
C ASP A 513 -7.23 -23.65 -21.13
N VAL A 514 -6.51 -22.59 -21.43
CA VAL A 514 -6.35 -22.09 -22.80
C VAL A 514 -5.66 -23.12 -23.66
N LEU A 515 -4.56 -23.72 -23.22
CA LEU A 515 -3.85 -24.76 -23.95
C LEU A 515 -4.68 -26.01 -24.13
N ALA A 516 -5.52 -26.41 -23.18
CA ALA A 516 -6.45 -27.52 -23.30
C ALA A 516 -7.49 -27.27 -24.38
N ARG A 517 -8.09 -26.08 -24.44
CA ARG A 517 -9.04 -25.68 -25.50
C ARG A 517 -8.39 -25.71 -26.89
N LEU A 518 -7.15 -25.20 -27.00
CA LEU A 518 -6.41 -25.21 -28.26
C LEU A 518 -6.11 -26.64 -28.76
N ARG A 519 -5.89 -27.62 -27.89
CA ARG A 519 -5.72 -29.02 -28.25
C ARG A 519 -7.01 -29.64 -28.81
N LEU A 520 -8.16 -29.30 -28.22
CA LEU A 520 -9.47 -29.79 -28.68
C LEU A 520 -9.84 -29.24 -30.06
N THR A 521 -9.52 -27.97 -30.34
CA THR A 521 -9.78 -27.35 -31.66
C THR A 521 -8.81 -27.84 -32.75
N ALA A 522 -7.63 -28.34 -32.39
CA ALA A 522 -6.66 -28.89 -33.34
C ALA A 522 -6.92 -30.38 -33.71
N SER A 523 -7.77 -31.06 -32.93
CA SER A 523 -8.09 -32.50 -33.11
C SER A 523 -9.44 -32.76 -33.83
N GLY A 524 -10.20 -31.73 -34.17
CA GLY A 524 -11.45 -31.76 -34.93
C GLY A 524 -11.27 -31.11 -36.29
#